data_e0a3b7f3db7d3588d7e47fd112acf465
#
_entry.id   e0a3b7f3db7d3588d7e47fd112acf465
#
_cell.length_a   1.000
_cell.length_b   1.000
_cell.length_c   1.000
_cell.angle_alpha   90.00
_cell.angle_beta   90.00
_cell.angle_gamma   90.00
#
_symmetry.space_group_name_H-M   'P 1'
#
loop_
_entity.id
_entity.type
_entity.pdbx_description
1 polymer ?
#
loop_
_entity_poly.entity_id
_entity_poly.type
_entity_poly.pdbx_seq_one_letter_code
_entity_poly.pdbx_strand_id
1 'polypeptide(L)'
;MADMMKKVPVREQDPKVRATNFEEVCLGYNKEEAMEEATRCLNCKNAKCIQGCPVSINIPAFIQQVKEGNIEEAYKIIGKSSALPAICGRVCPQESQCEGKCIRGIKGEPVSIGKLERFVADYALENDIKPEGAETMNGHKVAVIGSGPSGLTCAGDLAKLGYDVTVFEALHELGGVLVYGIPEFRLPKQKVVAKEIEKVKELGVKFETNVVIGKSTTIDQLMEEEGFEAVFIGSGAGLPMFMGIPGENANEVFSANEYLTRSNLMKAFRDDYDTPIAAGKKVAVVGGGNVAMDAARTALRLGAEVHVVYRRSEAELPARAEEVHHAKEEGIIFDLLTNPKKINVDENGNITSMTVIKMELGEPDASGRRRPVEIPGSEYDIDVDTVIMSLGTSPNPLISSTTKGLEINRRKCIVAEEENGQTSKEGVFAGGDAVTGAATVILAMGAGKAGAKGIDEYLKNK
;
A
#
# COMPACT_ATOMS: atom_id res chain seq x y z
N MET A 1 22.83 -12.94 -25.23
CA MET A 1 22.64 -13.86 -24.09
C MET A 1 22.50 -13.00 -22.84
N ALA A 2 21.47 -13.26 -22.04
CA ALA A 2 21.26 -12.54 -20.79
C ALA A 2 22.51 -12.58 -19.89
N ASP A 3 22.84 -11.46 -19.26
CA ASP A 3 23.83 -11.45 -18.20
C ASP A 3 23.23 -12.12 -16.96
N MET A 4 23.73 -13.33 -16.66
CA MET A 4 23.19 -14.11 -15.54
C MET A 4 23.46 -13.48 -14.16
N MET A 5 24.32 -12.48 -14.08
CA MET A 5 24.71 -11.81 -12.82
C MET A 5 23.95 -10.51 -12.58
N LYS A 6 23.44 -9.86 -13.62
CA LYS A 6 22.72 -8.59 -13.55
C LYS A 6 21.28 -8.75 -14.02
N LYS A 7 20.39 -7.93 -13.46
CA LYS A 7 19.01 -7.77 -13.92
C LYS A 7 18.99 -7.16 -15.32
N VAL A 8 17.99 -7.51 -16.11
CA VAL A 8 17.64 -6.72 -17.28
C VAL A 8 17.19 -5.33 -16.80
N PRO A 9 17.78 -4.24 -17.31
CA PRO A 9 17.39 -2.89 -16.88
C PRO A 9 15.93 -2.62 -17.15
N VAL A 10 15.25 -2.02 -16.19
CA VAL A 10 13.86 -1.58 -16.34
C VAL A 10 13.85 -0.20 -16.96
N ARG A 11 12.95 0.02 -17.91
CA ARG A 11 12.76 1.35 -18.52
C ARG A 11 12.03 2.27 -17.56
N GLU A 12 12.52 3.49 -17.45
CA GLU A 12 11.96 4.53 -16.58
C GLU A 12 11.99 5.88 -17.30
N GLN A 13 11.13 6.81 -16.87
CA GLN A 13 11.21 8.19 -17.31
C GLN A 13 12.52 8.84 -16.80
N ASP A 14 13.11 9.74 -17.62
CA ASP A 14 14.24 10.56 -17.16
C ASP A 14 13.90 11.33 -15.87
N PRO A 15 14.81 11.36 -14.87
CA PRO A 15 14.54 11.96 -13.56
C PRO A 15 14.06 13.42 -13.62
N LYS A 16 14.60 14.24 -14.51
CA LYS A 16 14.20 15.65 -14.66
C LYS A 16 12.82 15.79 -15.31
N VAL A 17 12.47 14.85 -16.20
CA VAL A 17 11.16 14.82 -16.86
C VAL A 17 10.10 14.33 -15.88
N ARG A 18 10.35 13.19 -15.21
CA ARG A 18 9.36 12.60 -14.28
C ARG A 18 9.08 13.46 -13.05
N ALA A 19 10.05 14.32 -12.64
CA ALA A 19 9.88 15.27 -11.54
C ALA A 19 8.82 16.36 -11.80
N THR A 20 8.37 16.53 -13.07
CA THR A 20 7.45 17.59 -13.48
C THR A 20 6.09 17.10 -13.96
N ASN A 21 5.81 15.79 -13.89
CA ASN A 21 4.56 15.21 -14.34
C ASN A 21 4.06 14.08 -13.41
N PHE A 22 2.80 13.67 -13.58
CA PHE A 22 2.16 12.61 -12.81
C PHE A 22 2.04 11.29 -13.59
N GLU A 23 2.68 11.17 -14.75
CA GLU A 23 2.71 9.92 -15.50
C GLU A 23 3.54 8.84 -14.79
N GLU A 24 3.23 7.58 -15.04
CA GLU A 24 3.89 6.45 -14.39
C GLU A 24 5.41 6.47 -14.63
N VAL A 25 6.19 6.47 -13.55
CA VAL A 25 7.65 6.59 -13.56
C VAL A 25 8.32 5.37 -14.18
N CYS A 26 7.99 4.18 -13.67
CA CYS A 26 8.52 2.92 -14.15
C CYS A 26 7.68 2.42 -15.34
N LEU A 27 8.29 2.22 -16.50
CA LEU A 27 7.59 1.80 -17.72
C LEU A 27 7.49 0.27 -17.86
N GLY A 28 8.15 -0.48 -16.98
CA GLY A 28 8.14 -1.94 -16.97
C GLY A 28 8.93 -2.57 -18.12
N TYR A 29 8.81 -3.88 -18.26
CA TYR A 29 9.42 -4.66 -19.35
C TYR A 29 8.49 -4.76 -20.56
N ASN A 30 9.08 -4.79 -21.76
CA ASN A 30 8.42 -5.35 -22.94
C ASN A 30 8.55 -6.89 -22.95
N LYS A 31 8.00 -7.55 -23.97
CA LYS A 31 7.98 -9.02 -24.06
C LYS A 31 9.38 -9.61 -24.11
N GLU A 32 10.26 -9.03 -24.91
CA GLU A 32 11.65 -9.49 -25.12
C GLU A 32 12.46 -9.34 -23.82
N GLU A 33 12.38 -8.18 -23.16
CA GLU A 33 13.01 -7.90 -21.86
C GLU A 33 12.52 -8.86 -20.77
N ALA A 34 11.21 -9.10 -20.70
CA ALA A 34 10.62 -10.02 -19.74
C ALA A 34 11.06 -11.46 -19.95
N MET A 35 11.07 -11.93 -21.20
CA MET A 35 11.55 -13.27 -21.55
C MET A 35 13.05 -13.41 -21.27
N GLU A 36 13.86 -12.40 -21.53
CA GLU A 36 15.28 -12.38 -21.21
C GLU A 36 15.50 -12.46 -19.70
N GLU A 37 14.85 -11.61 -18.91
CA GLU A 37 14.94 -11.65 -17.44
C GLU A 37 14.46 -12.99 -16.87
N ALA A 38 13.40 -13.58 -17.43
CA ALA A 38 12.89 -14.89 -17.02
C ALA A 38 13.93 -16.01 -17.18
N THR A 39 14.86 -15.91 -18.14
CA THR A 39 15.93 -16.91 -18.33
C THR A 39 16.90 -16.98 -17.14
N ARG A 40 16.98 -15.92 -16.33
CA ARG A 40 17.82 -15.87 -15.12
C ARG A 40 17.28 -16.74 -13.99
N CYS A 41 15.98 -17.09 -14.02
CA CYS A 41 15.38 -17.94 -13.01
C CYS A 41 15.93 -19.37 -13.07
N LEU A 42 16.41 -19.88 -11.92
CA LEU A 42 16.96 -21.23 -11.79
C LEU A 42 15.91 -22.34 -11.68
N ASN A 43 14.62 -21.98 -11.61
CA ASN A 43 13.53 -22.92 -11.36
C ASN A 43 13.80 -23.83 -10.14
N CYS A 44 14.11 -23.23 -9.00
CA CYS A 44 14.57 -23.92 -7.80
C CYS A 44 13.52 -24.91 -7.27
N LYS A 45 13.92 -26.16 -7.01
CA LYS A 45 13.04 -27.18 -6.41
C LYS A 45 12.50 -26.78 -5.03
N ASN A 46 13.32 -26.08 -4.22
CA ASN A 46 12.95 -25.47 -2.94
C ASN A 46 13.08 -23.96 -3.06
N ALA A 47 12.07 -23.32 -3.65
CA ALA A 47 12.08 -21.92 -4.03
C ALA A 47 11.80 -21.01 -2.82
N LYS A 48 12.85 -20.47 -2.21
CA LYS A 48 12.72 -19.54 -1.06
C LYS A 48 11.96 -18.25 -1.40
N CYS A 49 11.91 -17.85 -2.67
CA CYS A 49 11.12 -16.71 -3.12
C CYS A 49 9.62 -16.90 -2.88
N ILE A 50 9.08 -18.14 -2.96
CA ILE A 50 7.69 -18.44 -2.60
C ILE A 50 7.45 -18.15 -1.11
N GLN A 51 8.38 -18.59 -0.24
CA GLN A 51 8.30 -18.33 1.22
C GLN A 51 8.43 -16.85 1.57
N GLY A 52 9.07 -16.07 0.70
CA GLY A 52 9.18 -14.61 0.83
C GLY A 52 7.96 -13.85 0.32
N CYS A 53 7.00 -14.51 -0.31
CA CYS A 53 5.76 -13.90 -0.78
C CYS A 53 4.63 -14.10 0.22
N PRO A 54 4.04 -13.04 0.80
CA PRO A 54 2.96 -13.16 1.79
C PRO A 54 1.70 -13.89 1.31
N VAL A 55 1.49 -13.96 -0.02
CA VAL A 55 0.37 -14.72 -0.62
C VAL A 55 0.84 -16.00 -1.32
N SER A 56 2.11 -16.37 -1.17
CA SER A 56 2.68 -17.63 -1.62
C SER A 56 2.51 -17.92 -3.13
N ILE A 57 2.69 -16.92 -4.00
CA ILE A 57 2.67 -17.11 -5.45
C ILE A 57 3.71 -18.18 -5.85
N ASN A 58 3.33 -19.12 -6.73
CA ASN A 58 4.27 -20.08 -7.31
C ASN A 58 5.19 -19.39 -8.33
N ILE A 59 6.18 -18.65 -7.79
CA ILE A 59 7.06 -17.77 -8.56
C ILE A 59 7.84 -18.52 -9.64
N PRO A 60 8.53 -19.67 -9.36
CA PRO A 60 9.22 -20.38 -10.42
C PRO A 60 8.31 -20.83 -11.55
N ALA A 61 7.10 -21.28 -11.23
CA ALA A 61 6.17 -21.79 -12.24
C ALA A 61 5.73 -20.67 -13.21
N PHE A 62 5.31 -19.50 -12.71
CA PHE A 62 4.89 -18.43 -13.61
C PHE A 62 6.07 -17.89 -14.42
N ILE A 63 7.29 -17.80 -13.84
CA ILE A 63 8.48 -17.33 -14.57
C ILE A 63 8.87 -18.30 -15.69
N GLN A 64 8.72 -19.61 -15.49
CA GLN A 64 8.97 -20.57 -16.58
C GLN A 64 7.98 -20.36 -17.75
N GLN A 65 6.70 -20.07 -17.46
CA GLN A 65 5.71 -19.75 -18.50
C GLN A 65 6.07 -18.44 -19.24
N VAL A 66 6.54 -17.40 -18.52
CA VAL A 66 7.06 -16.17 -19.16
C VAL A 66 8.25 -16.49 -20.08
N LYS A 67 9.20 -17.29 -19.63
CA LYS A 67 10.36 -17.71 -20.42
C LYS A 67 9.97 -18.43 -21.71
N GLU A 68 8.90 -19.22 -21.68
CA GLU A 68 8.36 -19.97 -22.83
C GLU A 68 7.43 -19.12 -23.71
N GLY A 69 7.08 -17.90 -23.27
CA GLY A 69 6.17 -17.00 -23.98
C GLY A 69 4.68 -17.27 -23.74
N ASN A 70 4.36 -18.16 -22.79
CA ASN A 70 2.99 -18.55 -22.43
C ASN A 70 2.40 -17.59 -21.36
N ILE A 71 2.18 -16.33 -21.72
CA ILE A 71 1.87 -15.27 -20.74
C ILE A 71 0.51 -15.48 -20.07
N GLU A 72 -0.49 -15.99 -20.80
CA GLU A 72 -1.81 -16.31 -20.22
C GLU A 72 -1.73 -17.39 -19.15
N GLU A 73 -0.91 -18.43 -19.37
CA GLU A 73 -0.72 -19.47 -18.36
C GLU A 73 0.06 -18.93 -17.15
N ALA A 74 1.04 -18.05 -17.36
CA ALA A 74 1.71 -17.34 -16.27
C ALA A 74 0.71 -16.54 -15.41
N TYR A 75 -0.24 -15.84 -16.05
CA TYR A 75 -1.30 -15.09 -15.34
C TYR A 75 -2.21 -16.00 -14.52
N LYS A 76 -2.65 -17.14 -15.08
CA LYS A 76 -3.45 -18.13 -14.34
C LYS A 76 -2.73 -18.67 -13.11
N ILE A 77 -1.42 -18.93 -13.22
CA ILE A 77 -0.61 -19.38 -12.07
C ILE A 77 -0.56 -18.30 -10.98
N ILE A 78 -0.35 -17.04 -11.33
CA ILE A 78 -0.36 -15.92 -10.38
C ILE A 78 -1.74 -15.76 -9.75
N GLY A 79 -2.82 -15.82 -10.53
CA GLY A 79 -4.21 -15.61 -10.13
C GLY A 79 -4.75 -16.63 -9.11
N LYS A 80 -4.10 -17.80 -8.97
CA LYS A 80 -4.41 -18.77 -7.90
C LYS A 80 -4.05 -18.24 -6.50
N SER A 81 -3.11 -17.30 -6.40
CA SER A 81 -2.60 -16.79 -5.13
C SER A 81 -2.80 -15.29 -4.95
N SER A 82 -2.75 -14.50 -6.01
CA SER A 82 -2.83 -13.03 -5.97
C SER A 82 -4.09 -12.54 -6.68
N ALA A 83 -4.89 -11.73 -5.98
CA ALA A 83 -6.08 -11.08 -6.55
C ALA A 83 -5.75 -9.77 -7.28
N LEU A 84 -4.58 -9.15 -7.00
CA LEU A 84 -4.20 -7.82 -7.48
C LEU A 84 -2.75 -7.79 -8.02
N PRO A 85 -2.41 -8.64 -9.01
CA PRO A 85 -1.02 -8.80 -9.46
C PRO A 85 -0.43 -7.56 -10.12
N ALA A 86 -1.20 -6.77 -10.89
CA ALA A 86 -0.70 -5.56 -11.52
C ALA A 86 -0.34 -4.48 -10.49
N ILE A 87 -1.05 -4.44 -9.37
CA ILE A 87 -0.75 -3.57 -8.23
C ILE A 87 0.49 -4.10 -7.50
N CYS A 88 0.55 -5.39 -7.16
CA CYS A 88 1.68 -5.99 -6.44
C CYS A 88 3.00 -5.84 -7.19
N GLY A 89 3.02 -6.05 -8.50
CA GLY A 89 4.19 -5.87 -9.32
C GLY A 89 4.78 -4.46 -9.31
N ARG A 90 3.96 -3.45 -8.93
CA ARG A 90 4.35 -2.04 -8.81
C ARG A 90 4.76 -1.63 -7.40
N VAL A 91 4.02 -2.08 -6.37
CA VAL A 91 4.13 -1.49 -5.03
C VAL A 91 4.69 -2.40 -3.94
N CYS A 92 4.85 -3.70 -4.18
CA CYS A 92 5.46 -4.61 -3.21
C CYS A 92 6.91 -4.22 -2.92
N PRO A 93 7.39 -4.31 -1.68
CA PRO A 93 8.81 -4.18 -1.33
C PRO A 93 9.55 -5.48 -1.65
N GLN A 94 9.70 -5.81 -2.94
CA GLN A 94 10.24 -7.10 -3.40
C GLN A 94 11.65 -7.36 -2.87
N GLU A 95 12.46 -6.31 -2.70
CA GLU A 95 13.81 -6.36 -2.18
C GLU A 95 13.92 -6.97 -0.76
N SER A 96 12.88 -6.82 0.05
CA SER A 96 12.79 -7.42 1.39
C SER A 96 11.94 -8.70 1.43
N GLN A 97 11.26 -9.04 0.37
CA GLN A 97 10.34 -10.18 0.25
C GLN A 97 10.87 -11.24 -0.73
N CYS A 98 10.16 -11.45 -1.85
CA CYS A 98 10.47 -12.53 -2.81
C CYS A 98 11.86 -12.37 -3.43
N GLU A 99 12.25 -11.19 -3.89
CA GLU A 99 13.57 -10.92 -4.46
C GLU A 99 14.68 -11.02 -3.42
N GLY A 100 14.44 -10.54 -2.19
CA GLY A 100 15.37 -10.67 -1.07
C GLY A 100 15.65 -12.13 -0.65
N LYS A 101 14.80 -13.09 -1.06
CA LYS A 101 15.00 -14.53 -0.84
C LYS A 101 15.48 -15.25 -2.10
N CYS A 102 15.67 -14.55 -3.21
CA CYS A 102 16.13 -15.15 -4.44
C CYS A 102 17.61 -15.60 -4.35
N ILE A 103 17.88 -16.87 -4.67
CA ILE A 103 19.23 -17.45 -4.57
C ILE A 103 20.24 -16.76 -5.52
N ARG A 104 19.76 -16.15 -6.62
CA ARG A 104 20.60 -15.36 -7.52
C ARG A 104 21.26 -14.18 -6.79
N GLY A 105 20.55 -13.58 -5.82
CA GLY A 105 21.06 -12.47 -5.01
C GLY A 105 22.28 -12.79 -4.13
N ILE A 106 22.68 -14.07 -4.01
CA ILE A 106 23.88 -14.45 -3.24
C ILE A 106 25.18 -14.08 -3.95
N LYS A 107 25.22 -14.20 -5.29
CA LYS A 107 26.43 -13.97 -6.10
C LYS A 107 26.29 -12.83 -7.12
N GLY A 108 25.10 -12.33 -7.31
CA GLY A 108 24.77 -11.27 -8.26
C GLY A 108 23.48 -10.58 -7.85
N GLU A 109 22.71 -10.09 -8.81
CA GLU A 109 21.41 -9.50 -8.55
C GLU A 109 20.31 -10.56 -8.56
N PRO A 110 19.29 -10.47 -7.67
CA PRO A 110 18.13 -11.36 -7.70
C PRO A 110 17.38 -11.21 -9.03
N VAL A 111 16.55 -12.18 -9.37
CA VAL A 111 15.61 -12.05 -10.50
C VAL A 111 14.62 -10.94 -10.20
N SER A 112 14.27 -10.11 -11.17
CA SER A 112 13.28 -9.02 -11.06
C SER A 112 11.85 -9.59 -11.03
N ILE A 113 11.52 -10.28 -9.95
CA ILE A 113 10.26 -11.04 -9.80
C ILE A 113 9.06 -10.09 -9.91
N GLY A 114 9.11 -8.95 -9.23
CA GLY A 114 8.01 -7.98 -9.26
C GLY A 114 7.80 -7.35 -10.65
N LYS A 115 8.87 -7.10 -11.40
CA LYS A 115 8.76 -6.56 -12.77
C LYS A 115 8.21 -7.61 -13.75
N LEU A 116 8.51 -8.90 -13.53
CA LEU A 116 7.92 -10.01 -14.29
C LEU A 116 6.45 -10.22 -13.93
N GLU A 117 6.08 -10.16 -12.65
CA GLU A 117 4.68 -10.20 -12.20
C GLU A 117 3.87 -9.04 -12.83
N ARG A 118 4.43 -7.82 -12.78
CA ARG A 118 3.85 -6.66 -13.44
C ARG A 118 3.63 -6.88 -14.93
N PHE A 119 4.64 -7.36 -15.66
CA PHE A 119 4.55 -7.63 -17.10
C PHE A 119 3.40 -8.59 -17.42
N VAL A 120 3.30 -9.70 -16.69
CA VAL A 120 2.24 -10.70 -16.87
C VAL A 120 0.86 -10.10 -16.61
N ALA A 121 0.74 -9.31 -15.52
CA ALA A 121 -0.52 -8.71 -15.14
C ALA A 121 -0.95 -7.58 -16.11
N ASP A 122 -0.01 -6.74 -16.55
CA ASP A 122 -0.30 -5.69 -17.55
C ASP A 122 -0.76 -6.31 -18.87
N TYR A 123 -0.10 -7.39 -19.33
CA TYR A 123 -0.54 -8.16 -20.49
C TYR A 123 -1.98 -8.66 -20.32
N ALA A 124 -2.33 -9.19 -19.15
CA ALA A 124 -3.67 -9.68 -18.87
C ALA A 124 -4.73 -8.56 -18.87
N LEU A 125 -4.38 -7.36 -18.37
CA LEU A 125 -5.26 -6.19 -18.40
C LEU A 125 -5.45 -5.62 -19.82
N GLU A 126 -4.40 -5.65 -20.64
CA GLU A 126 -4.43 -5.17 -22.03
C GLU A 126 -5.22 -6.11 -22.95
N ASN A 127 -5.18 -7.42 -22.69
CA ASN A 127 -5.85 -8.44 -23.49
C ASN A 127 -7.18 -8.90 -22.88
N ASP A 128 -7.67 -8.22 -21.83
CA ASP A 128 -8.94 -8.51 -21.14
C ASP A 128 -9.10 -9.98 -20.73
N ILE A 129 -8.03 -10.59 -20.22
CA ILE A 129 -8.04 -11.98 -19.74
C ILE A 129 -8.88 -12.05 -18.47
N LYS A 130 -9.94 -12.85 -18.50
CA LYS A 130 -10.90 -12.97 -17.40
C LYS A 130 -10.35 -13.83 -16.26
N PRO A 131 -10.67 -13.50 -14.98
CA PRO A 131 -10.38 -14.41 -13.87
C PRO A 131 -11.29 -15.64 -13.91
N GLU A 132 -10.82 -16.76 -13.37
CA GLU A 132 -11.64 -17.95 -13.19
C GLU A 132 -12.56 -17.75 -11.97
N GLY A 133 -13.89 -17.79 -12.20
CA GLY A 133 -14.91 -17.67 -11.16
C GLY A 133 -15.44 -19.04 -10.69
N ALA A 134 -16.37 -19.04 -9.73
CA ALA A 134 -17.07 -20.23 -9.31
C ALA A 134 -18.05 -20.73 -10.39
N GLU A 135 -18.14 -22.04 -10.56
CA GLU A 135 -19.14 -22.65 -11.46
C GLU A 135 -20.57 -22.57 -10.89
N THR A 136 -20.69 -22.61 -9.56
CA THR A 136 -21.98 -22.60 -8.85
C THR A 136 -21.90 -21.75 -7.59
N MET A 137 -23.03 -21.08 -7.27
CA MET A 137 -23.18 -20.35 -6.00
C MET A 137 -23.53 -21.33 -4.87
N ASN A 138 -22.97 -21.11 -3.68
CA ASN A 138 -23.21 -21.94 -2.50
C ASN A 138 -24.40 -21.46 -1.63
N GLY A 139 -24.99 -20.29 -1.94
CA GLY A 139 -26.16 -19.75 -1.28
C GLY A 139 -25.90 -18.92 -0.03
N HIS A 140 -24.66 -18.84 0.46
CA HIS A 140 -24.29 -18.05 1.63
C HIS A 140 -23.93 -16.61 1.25
N LYS A 141 -24.31 -15.65 2.11
CA LYS A 141 -24.15 -14.20 1.89
C LYS A 141 -23.13 -13.62 2.86
N VAL A 142 -22.10 -12.96 2.33
CA VAL A 142 -21.00 -12.40 3.11
C VAL A 142 -20.83 -10.89 2.86
N ALA A 143 -20.71 -10.10 3.93
CA ALA A 143 -20.38 -8.68 3.86
C ALA A 143 -18.88 -8.47 4.04
N VAL A 144 -18.30 -7.58 3.23
CA VAL A 144 -16.91 -7.13 3.37
C VAL A 144 -16.91 -5.61 3.59
N ILE A 145 -16.27 -5.15 4.66
CA ILE A 145 -16.20 -3.74 5.03
C ILE A 145 -14.86 -3.16 4.61
N GLY A 146 -14.89 -2.26 3.62
CA GLY A 146 -13.73 -1.63 3.02
C GLY A 146 -13.24 -2.32 1.74
N SER A 147 -13.05 -1.53 0.70
CA SER A 147 -12.58 -1.96 -0.62
C SER A 147 -11.06 -1.81 -0.82
N GLY A 148 -10.30 -1.73 0.28
CA GLY A 148 -8.83 -1.75 0.25
C GLY A 148 -8.28 -3.14 -0.11
N PRO A 149 -6.95 -3.31 -0.15
CA PRO A 149 -6.32 -4.57 -0.59
C PRO A 149 -6.79 -5.82 0.15
N SER A 150 -7.02 -5.74 1.48
CA SER A 150 -7.50 -6.88 2.25
C SER A 150 -8.94 -7.24 1.90
N GLY A 151 -9.83 -6.23 1.80
CA GLY A 151 -11.24 -6.43 1.45
C GLY A 151 -11.41 -6.95 0.03
N LEU A 152 -10.72 -6.36 -0.95
CA LEU A 152 -10.76 -6.84 -2.35
C LEU A 152 -10.27 -8.29 -2.48
N THR A 153 -9.21 -8.66 -1.75
CA THR A 153 -8.69 -10.03 -1.78
C THR A 153 -9.65 -11.00 -1.11
N CYS A 154 -10.18 -10.65 0.07
CA CYS A 154 -11.18 -11.47 0.76
C CYS A 154 -12.43 -11.68 -0.11
N ALA A 155 -12.96 -10.60 -0.68
CA ALA A 155 -14.14 -10.65 -1.54
C ALA A 155 -13.91 -11.49 -2.81
N GLY A 156 -12.78 -11.31 -3.48
CA GLY A 156 -12.45 -12.09 -4.68
C GLY A 156 -12.25 -13.57 -4.40
N ASP A 157 -11.57 -13.93 -3.30
CA ASP A 157 -11.35 -15.33 -2.93
C ASP A 157 -12.67 -16.01 -2.50
N LEU A 158 -13.55 -15.32 -1.78
CA LEU A 158 -14.89 -15.84 -1.44
C LEU A 158 -15.78 -15.99 -2.67
N ALA A 159 -15.75 -15.03 -3.60
CA ALA A 159 -16.52 -15.14 -4.83
C ALA A 159 -16.10 -16.34 -5.69
N LYS A 160 -14.79 -16.66 -5.74
CA LYS A 160 -14.27 -17.88 -6.39
C LYS A 160 -14.75 -19.17 -5.73
N LEU A 161 -15.18 -19.11 -4.46
CA LEU A 161 -15.77 -20.25 -3.73
C LEU A 161 -17.30 -20.29 -3.84
N GLY A 162 -17.91 -19.36 -4.57
CA GLY A 162 -19.34 -19.31 -4.83
C GLY A 162 -20.18 -18.58 -3.79
N TYR A 163 -19.58 -17.76 -2.94
CA TYR A 163 -20.28 -16.90 -1.98
C TYR A 163 -20.91 -15.68 -2.66
N ASP A 164 -22.09 -15.25 -2.20
CA ASP A 164 -22.70 -13.96 -2.58
C ASP A 164 -22.06 -12.85 -1.72
N VAL A 165 -21.11 -12.11 -2.32
CA VAL A 165 -20.30 -11.15 -1.60
C VAL A 165 -20.72 -9.72 -1.95
N THR A 166 -20.95 -8.90 -0.91
CA THR A 166 -21.14 -7.45 -1.05
C THR A 166 -20.06 -6.71 -0.28
N VAL A 167 -19.33 -5.82 -0.95
CA VAL A 167 -18.33 -4.94 -0.37
C VAL A 167 -18.92 -3.56 -0.11
N PHE A 168 -18.86 -3.11 1.13
CA PHE A 168 -19.29 -1.77 1.56
C PHE A 168 -18.08 -0.84 1.68
N GLU A 169 -18.08 0.27 0.95
CA GLU A 169 -17.00 1.26 0.95
C GLU A 169 -17.51 2.62 1.43
N ALA A 170 -16.78 3.21 2.37
CA ALA A 170 -17.12 4.52 2.93
C ALA A 170 -16.91 5.68 1.95
N LEU A 171 -15.94 5.55 1.05
CA LEU A 171 -15.60 6.55 0.04
C LEU A 171 -16.48 6.39 -1.22
N HIS A 172 -16.45 7.40 -2.08
CA HIS A 172 -17.14 7.38 -3.38
C HIS A 172 -16.40 6.60 -4.46
N GLU A 173 -15.12 6.28 -4.24
CA GLU A 173 -14.26 5.49 -5.12
C GLU A 173 -13.77 4.23 -4.41
N LEU A 174 -13.68 3.13 -5.16
CA LEU A 174 -13.18 1.85 -4.66
C LEU A 174 -11.65 1.79 -4.67
N GLY A 175 -11.07 1.00 -3.77
CA GLY A 175 -9.64 0.71 -3.73
C GLY A 175 -8.93 1.15 -2.45
N GLY A 176 -9.57 1.95 -1.60
CA GLY A 176 -8.98 2.42 -0.35
C GLY A 176 -7.63 3.12 -0.58
N VAL A 177 -6.59 2.70 0.16
CA VAL A 177 -5.23 3.28 0.06
C VAL A 177 -4.63 3.22 -1.36
N LEU A 178 -5.07 2.29 -2.20
CA LEU A 178 -4.63 2.20 -3.60
C LEU A 178 -5.03 3.43 -4.41
N VAL A 179 -6.12 4.09 -4.01
CA VAL A 179 -6.66 5.26 -4.69
C VAL A 179 -6.30 6.55 -3.96
N TYR A 180 -6.52 6.63 -2.63
CA TYR A 180 -6.27 7.88 -1.92
C TYR A 180 -4.80 8.08 -1.51
N GLY A 181 -4.05 6.99 -1.24
CA GLY A 181 -2.73 7.07 -0.61
C GLY A 181 -1.56 6.98 -1.58
N ILE A 182 -1.59 6.06 -2.55
CA ILE A 182 -0.47 5.85 -3.48
C ILE A 182 -0.61 6.80 -4.67
N PRO A 183 0.44 7.58 -5.05
CA PRO A 183 0.33 8.55 -6.15
C PRO A 183 0.14 7.92 -7.54
N GLU A 184 -0.44 8.70 -8.46
CA GLU A 184 -0.67 8.32 -9.86
C GLU A 184 0.63 7.88 -10.56
N PHE A 185 1.72 8.58 -10.33
CA PHE A 185 3.03 8.28 -10.94
C PHE A 185 3.69 6.97 -10.46
N ARG A 186 3.16 6.34 -9.40
CA ARG A 186 3.55 4.99 -8.93
C ARG A 186 2.52 3.94 -9.25
N LEU A 187 1.25 4.28 -9.16
CA LEU A 187 0.13 3.36 -9.32
C LEU A 187 -1.01 4.06 -10.06
N PRO A 188 -1.06 3.97 -11.40
CA PRO A 188 -2.11 4.59 -12.21
C PRO A 188 -3.51 4.11 -11.84
N LYS A 189 -4.43 5.06 -11.54
CA LYS A 189 -5.75 4.72 -11.01
C LYS A 189 -6.64 4.06 -12.07
N GLN A 190 -6.79 4.71 -13.23
CA GLN A 190 -7.69 4.22 -14.27
C GLN A 190 -7.12 3.04 -15.05
N LYS A 191 -5.80 3.08 -15.33
CA LYS A 191 -5.14 2.04 -16.15
C LYS A 191 -4.89 0.74 -15.39
N VAL A 192 -4.75 0.80 -14.05
CA VAL A 192 -4.36 -0.34 -13.22
C VAL A 192 -5.39 -0.61 -12.14
N VAL A 193 -5.59 0.30 -11.18
CA VAL A 193 -6.43 0.04 -10.00
C VAL A 193 -7.87 -0.26 -10.38
N ALA A 194 -8.48 0.59 -11.23
CA ALA A 194 -9.85 0.39 -11.68
C ALA A 194 -10.03 -0.92 -12.45
N LYS A 195 -9.07 -1.28 -13.30
CA LYS A 195 -9.12 -2.53 -14.07
C LYS A 195 -8.95 -3.78 -13.18
N GLU A 196 -8.08 -3.74 -12.17
CA GLU A 196 -7.94 -4.83 -11.19
C GLU A 196 -9.23 -4.99 -10.37
N ILE A 197 -9.88 -3.89 -9.97
CA ILE A 197 -11.17 -3.94 -9.27
C ILE A 197 -12.27 -4.49 -10.19
N GLU A 198 -12.25 -4.13 -11.48
CA GLU A 198 -13.20 -4.68 -12.45
C GLU A 198 -13.09 -6.21 -12.57
N LYS A 199 -11.86 -6.77 -12.51
CA LYS A 199 -11.66 -8.23 -12.45
C LYS A 199 -12.32 -8.85 -11.22
N VAL A 200 -12.33 -8.16 -10.07
CA VAL A 200 -13.05 -8.63 -8.87
C VAL A 200 -14.57 -8.56 -9.05
N LYS A 201 -15.09 -7.51 -9.71
CA LYS A 201 -16.52 -7.43 -10.07
C LYS A 201 -16.95 -8.55 -11.03
N GLU A 202 -16.11 -8.89 -12.01
CA GLU A 202 -16.35 -9.97 -12.96
C GLU A 202 -16.52 -11.35 -12.28
N LEU A 203 -16.00 -11.53 -11.05
CA LEU A 203 -16.25 -12.70 -10.21
C LEU A 203 -17.65 -12.71 -9.58
N GLY A 204 -18.46 -11.65 -9.77
CA GLY A 204 -19.81 -11.52 -9.20
C GLY A 204 -19.87 -10.73 -7.89
N VAL A 205 -18.76 -10.13 -7.44
CA VAL A 205 -18.74 -9.29 -6.23
C VAL A 205 -19.53 -8.01 -6.45
N LYS A 206 -20.43 -7.69 -5.53
CA LYS A 206 -21.23 -6.45 -5.50
C LYS A 206 -20.48 -5.39 -4.69
N PHE A 207 -20.61 -4.11 -5.08
CA PHE A 207 -19.97 -3.00 -4.39
C PHE A 207 -21.00 -1.89 -4.11
N GLU A 208 -21.01 -1.42 -2.87
CA GLU A 208 -21.80 -0.29 -2.41
C GLU A 208 -20.88 0.79 -1.84
N THR A 209 -20.77 1.91 -2.55
CA THR A 209 -19.97 3.08 -2.14
C THR A 209 -20.80 4.06 -1.30
N ASN A 210 -20.11 4.98 -0.59
CA ASN A 210 -20.74 5.97 0.31
C ASN A 210 -21.51 5.33 1.47
N VAL A 211 -21.16 4.12 1.87
CA VAL A 211 -21.75 3.42 3.01
C VAL A 211 -20.75 3.36 4.17
N VAL A 212 -20.99 4.16 5.19
CA VAL A 212 -20.12 4.26 6.39
C VAL A 212 -20.63 3.31 7.46
N ILE A 213 -20.01 2.14 7.59
CA ILE A 213 -20.37 1.16 8.62
C ILE A 213 -20.07 1.74 10.02
N GLY A 214 -21.06 1.68 10.90
CA GLY A 214 -21.08 2.34 12.19
C GLY A 214 -21.76 3.72 12.17
N LYS A 215 -22.25 4.20 11.00
CA LYS A 215 -23.04 5.41 10.82
C LYS A 215 -24.31 5.17 10.01
N SER A 216 -24.18 4.77 8.75
CA SER A 216 -25.33 4.47 7.86
C SER A 216 -26.03 3.17 8.24
N THR A 217 -25.26 2.15 8.56
CA THR A 217 -25.67 0.85 9.08
C THR A 217 -24.61 0.31 10.02
N THR A 218 -24.91 -0.70 10.81
CA THR A 218 -24.00 -1.36 11.75
C THR A 218 -23.74 -2.80 11.34
N ILE A 219 -22.69 -3.43 11.90
CA ILE A 219 -22.41 -4.86 11.66
C ILE A 219 -23.58 -5.71 12.14
N ASP A 220 -24.19 -5.39 13.30
CA ASP A 220 -25.33 -6.13 13.81
C ASP A 220 -26.53 -6.04 12.87
N GLN A 221 -26.83 -4.87 12.30
CA GLN A 221 -27.89 -4.71 11.30
C GLN A 221 -27.61 -5.47 10.01
N LEU A 222 -26.37 -5.47 9.50
CA LEU A 222 -26.02 -6.29 8.34
C LEU A 222 -26.31 -7.78 8.57
N MET A 223 -26.00 -8.28 9.77
CA MET A 223 -26.21 -9.70 10.10
C MET A 223 -27.67 -10.04 10.43
N GLU A 224 -28.34 -9.21 11.25
CA GLU A 224 -29.65 -9.51 11.80
C GLU A 224 -30.80 -9.08 10.86
N GLU A 225 -30.64 -7.98 10.12
CA GLU A 225 -31.71 -7.40 9.31
C GLU A 225 -31.50 -7.65 7.80
N GLU A 226 -30.23 -7.61 7.32
CA GLU A 226 -29.92 -7.76 5.89
C GLU A 226 -29.50 -9.19 5.49
N GLY A 227 -29.34 -10.09 6.49
CA GLY A 227 -29.14 -11.51 6.29
C GLY A 227 -27.73 -11.91 5.86
N PHE A 228 -26.71 -11.10 6.15
CA PHE A 228 -25.32 -11.51 5.99
C PHE A 228 -24.94 -12.51 7.08
N GLU A 229 -24.40 -13.64 6.69
CA GLU A 229 -24.07 -14.74 7.61
C GLU A 229 -22.68 -14.65 8.21
N ALA A 230 -21.80 -13.91 7.55
CA ALA A 230 -20.47 -13.53 8.05
C ALA A 230 -20.08 -12.15 7.55
N VAL A 231 -19.16 -11.50 8.30
CA VAL A 231 -18.65 -10.17 8.00
C VAL A 231 -17.12 -10.16 8.06
N PHE A 232 -16.46 -9.60 7.05
CA PHE A 232 -15.02 -9.33 7.08
C PHE A 232 -14.75 -7.83 7.22
N ILE A 233 -13.94 -7.43 8.21
CA ILE A 233 -13.55 -6.04 8.45
C ILE A 233 -12.16 -5.80 7.86
N GLY A 234 -12.11 -5.09 6.74
CA GLY A 234 -10.89 -4.63 6.05
C GLY A 234 -10.80 -3.11 5.96
N SER A 235 -11.23 -2.40 7.01
CA SER A 235 -11.38 -0.93 7.04
C SER A 235 -10.07 -0.13 7.06
N GLY A 236 -8.93 -0.82 7.16
CA GLY A 236 -7.61 -0.19 7.12
C GLY A 236 -7.25 0.64 8.36
N ALA A 237 -6.25 1.51 8.21
CA ALA A 237 -5.75 2.42 9.24
C ALA A 237 -5.48 3.80 8.61
N GLY A 238 -6.49 4.67 8.64
CA GLY A 238 -6.45 5.97 7.99
C GLY A 238 -6.33 7.17 8.92
N LEU A 239 -6.37 6.98 10.26
CA LEU A 239 -6.29 8.06 11.24
C LEU A 239 -4.83 8.49 11.44
N PRO A 240 -4.42 9.71 11.04
CA PRO A 240 -3.03 10.13 11.08
C PRO A 240 -2.50 10.34 12.50
N MET A 241 -1.18 10.19 12.65
CA MET A 241 -0.45 10.49 13.87
C MET A 241 0.32 11.80 13.73
N PHE A 242 0.37 12.57 14.82
CA PHE A 242 1.09 13.82 14.95
C PHE A 242 2.13 13.73 16.07
N MET A 243 3.07 14.70 16.12
CA MET A 243 4.14 14.72 17.12
C MET A 243 3.71 15.31 18.46
N GLY A 244 2.69 16.18 18.47
CA GLY A 244 2.29 16.98 19.63
C GLY A 244 3.26 18.13 19.94
N ILE A 245 3.94 18.66 18.92
CA ILE A 245 4.87 19.79 19.07
C ILE A 245 4.17 21.15 18.90
N PRO A 246 4.72 22.22 19.50
CA PRO A 246 4.17 23.57 19.32
C PRO A 246 4.09 23.97 17.83
N GLY A 247 2.98 24.60 17.44
CA GLY A 247 2.72 25.06 16.08
C GLY A 247 2.21 23.99 15.11
N GLU A 248 2.02 22.76 15.54
CA GLU A 248 1.54 21.65 14.70
C GLU A 248 0.09 21.81 14.20
N ASN A 249 -0.64 22.79 14.75
CA ASN A 249 -1.98 23.18 14.33
C ASN A 249 -2.03 24.43 13.44
N ALA A 250 -0.89 24.84 12.86
CA ALA A 250 -0.81 25.95 11.93
C ALA A 250 -1.55 25.65 10.61
N ASN A 251 -1.82 26.72 9.83
CA ASN A 251 -2.66 26.63 8.63
C ASN A 251 -2.14 25.66 7.58
N GLU A 252 -0.83 25.59 7.36
CA GLU A 252 -0.19 24.78 6.32
C GLU A 252 0.48 23.51 6.87
N VAL A 253 0.00 23.00 8.01
CA VAL A 253 0.38 21.68 8.53
C VAL A 253 -0.65 20.64 8.10
N PHE A 254 -0.21 19.66 7.36
CA PHE A 254 -1.05 18.56 6.86
C PHE A 254 -0.55 17.21 7.38
N SER A 255 -1.46 16.27 7.54
CA SER A 255 -1.06 14.87 7.54
C SER A 255 -0.77 14.42 6.10
N ALA A 256 0.15 13.46 5.92
CA ALA A 256 0.40 12.89 4.59
C ALA A 256 -0.86 12.26 3.98
N ASN A 257 -1.72 11.63 4.81
CA ASN A 257 -3.00 11.08 4.34
C ASN A 257 -3.90 12.16 3.76
N GLU A 258 -4.05 13.31 4.42
CA GLU A 258 -4.85 14.42 3.91
C GLU A 258 -4.26 14.97 2.60
N TYR A 259 -2.97 15.24 2.59
CA TYR A 259 -2.27 15.80 1.43
C TYR A 259 -2.39 14.87 0.20
N LEU A 260 -2.12 13.59 0.40
CA LEU A 260 -2.22 12.58 -0.65
C LEU A 260 -3.67 12.32 -1.08
N THR A 261 -4.64 12.35 -0.17
CA THR A 261 -6.06 12.21 -0.52
C THR A 261 -6.51 13.36 -1.43
N ARG A 262 -6.13 14.61 -1.12
CA ARG A 262 -6.43 15.76 -1.98
C ARG A 262 -5.80 15.62 -3.36
N SER A 263 -4.54 15.20 -3.43
CA SER A 263 -3.85 15.01 -4.72
C SER A 263 -4.42 13.81 -5.50
N ASN A 264 -4.51 12.64 -4.90
CA ASN A 264 -4.81 11.39 -5.61
C ASN A 264 -6.32 11.16 -5.83
N LEU A 265 -7.09 11.07 -4.73
CA LEU A 265 -8.53 10.78 -4.80
C LEU A 265 -9.31 12.00 -5.34
N MET A 266 -9.01 13.18 -4.82
CA MET A 266 -9.67 14.43 -5.21
C MET A 266 -9.00 15.11 -6.40
N LYS A 267 -7.94 14.51 -6.96
CA LYS A 267 -7.27 14.87 -8.23
C LYS A 267 -6.77 16.32 -8.30
N ALA A 268 -6.29 16.88 -7.17
CA ALA A 268 -5.83 18.25 -7.09
C ALA A 268 -4.62 18.58 -8.00
N PHE A 269 -3.94 17.57 -8.54
CA PHE A 269 -2.86 17.74 -9.51
C PHE A 269 -3.34 17.99 -10.95
N ARG A 270 -4.65 17.94 -11.19
CA ARG A 270 -5.25 18.10 -12.52
C ARG A 270 -5.90 19.47 -12.67
N ASP A 271 -5.69 20.10 -13.79
CA ASP A 271 -6.23 21.44 -14.11
C ASP A 271 -7.76 21.45 -14.30
N ASP A 272 -8.37 20.28 -14.56
CA ASP A 272 -9.83 20.14 -14.75
C ASP A 272 -10.59 19.80 -13.46
N TYR A 273 -9.94 19.93 -12.28
CA TYR A 273 -10.52 19.74 -10.95
C TYR A 273 -10.26 20.96 -10.06
N ASP A 274 -11.31 21.42 -9.38
CA ASP A 274 -11.27 22.59 -8.48
C ASP A 274 -10.83 22.23 -7.05
N THR A 275 -10.15 21.11 -6.84
CA THR A 275 -9.71 20.67 -5.50
C THR A 275 -8.57 21.58 -5.01
N PRO A 276 -8.75 22.29 -3.88
CA PRO A 276 -7.70 23.14 -3.34
C PRO A 276 -6.59 22.29 -2.73
N ILE A 277 -5.34 22.61 -3.06
CA ILE A 277 -4.15 22.05 -2.44
C ILE A 277 -3.15 23.16 -2.17
N ALA A 278 -2.56 23.17 -0.97
CA ALA A 278 -1.43 24.05 -0.69
C ALA A 278 -0.19 23.45 -1.36
N ALA A 279 0.20 24.01 -2.50
CA ALA A 279 1.39 23.54 -3.20
C ALA A 279 2.67 23.84 -2.40
N GLY A 280 2.70 24.95 -1.63
CA GLY A 280 3.88 25.42 -0.93
C GLY A 280 4.98 25.84 -1.89
N LYS A 281 5.98 26.59 -1.37
CA LYS A 281 7.23 26.84 -2.10
C LYS A 281 8.36 26.01 -1.52
N LYS A 282 8.37 25.86 -0.18
CA LYS A 282 9.34 25.09 0.57
C LYS A 282 8.61 24.17 1.54
N VAL A 283 8.60 22.89 1.25
CA VAL A 283 7.84 21.88 1.96
C VAL A 283 8.75 20.99 2.77
N ALA A 284 8.49 20.83 4.06
CA ALA A 284 9.10 19.78 4.88
C ALA A 284 8.16 18.58 5.00
N VAL A 285 8.64 17.39 4.67
CA VAL A 285 7.95 16.12 4.91
C VAL A 285 8.63 15.41 6.06
N VAL A 286 7.92 15.25 7.17
CA VAL A 286 8.44 14.64 8.41
C VAL A 286 8.16 13.16 8.42
N GLY A 287 9.20 12.35 8.22
CA GLY A 287 9.11 10.88 8.17
C GLY A 287 10.02 10.27 7.12
N GLY A 288 10.17 8.95 7.14
CA GLY A 288 11.09 8.24 6.24
C GLY A 288 10.51 6.96 5.62
N GLY A 289 9.19 6.76 5.69
CA GLY A 289 8.50 5.62 5.09
C GLY A 289 8.05 5.86 3.65
N ASN A 290 7.41 4.84 3.04
CA ASN A 290 6.88 4.96 1.67
C ASN A 290 5.91 6.14 1.53
N VAL A 291 5.05 6.37 2.54
CA VAL A 291 4.10 7.50 2.54
C VAL A 291 4.83 8.84 2.54
N ALA A 292 5.99 8.95 3.22
CA ALA A 292 6.82 10.16 3.18
C ALA A 292 7.41 10.40 1.80
N MET A 293 7.90 9.34 1.13
CA MET A 293 8.40 9.43 -0.25
C MET A 293 7.28 9.83 -1.21
N ASP A 294 6.09 9.27 -1.04
CA ASP A 294 4.90 9.60 -1.85
C ASP A 294 4.48 11.06 -1.68
N ALA A 295 4.41 11.56 -0.44
CA ALA A 295 4.07 12.95 -0.16
C ALA A 295 5.15 13.92 -0.68
N ALA A 296 6.43 13.61 -0.47
CA ALA A 296 7.54 14.42 -0.91
C ALA A 296 7.60 14.55 -2.45
N ARG A 297 7.49 13.41 -3.14
CA ARG A 297 7.50 13.38 -4.61
C ARG A 297 6.26 14.02 -5.23
N THR A 298 5.12 13.98 -4.52
CA THR A 298 3.90 14.70 -4.91
C THR A 298 4.09 16.21 -4.76
N ALA A 299 4.61 16.69 -3.62
CA ALA A 299 4.87 18.12 -3.39
C ALA A 299 5.88 18.68 -4.41
N LEU A 300 6.93 17.92 -4.74
CA LEU A 300 7.89 18.31 -5.78
C LEU A 300 7.21 18.53 -7.14
N ARG A 301 6.32 17.60 -7.56
CA ARG A 301 5.57 17.69 -8.82
C ARG A 301 4.59 18.87 -8.85
N LEU A 302 4.14 19.32 -7.69
CA LEU A 302 3.33 20.55 -7.54
C LEU A 302 4.17 21.83 -7.51
N GLY A 303 5.51 21.73 -7.65
CA GLY A 303 6.41 22.85 -7.84
C GLY A 303 7.19 23.31 -6.60
N ALA A 304 7.15 22.56 -5.49
CA ALA A 304 7.86 22.91 -4.26
C ALA A 304 9.32 22.46 -4.27
N GLU A 305 10.18 23.19 -3.56
CA GLU A 305 11.44 22.68 -3.01
C GLU A 305 11.09 21.80 -1.80
N VAL A 306 11.59 20.57 -1.76
CA VAL A 306 11.12 19.58 -0.76
C VAL A 306 12.26 19.05 0.08
N HIS A 307 12.06 19.09 1.40
CA HIS A 307 12.93 18.54 2.43
C HIS A 307 12.27 17.34 3.11
N VAL A 308 12.90 16.17 3.08
CA VAL A 308 12.52 15.01 3.88
C VAL A 308 13.29 15.05 5.18
N VAL A 309 12.59 15.32 6.28
CA VAL A 309 13.17 15.43 7.62
C VAL A 309 13.01 14.10 8.35
N TYR A 310 14.13 13.43 8.65
CA TYR A 310 14.10 12.10 9.24
C TYR A 310 15.10 11.95 10.39
N ARG A 311 14.61 11.48 11.54
CA ARG A 311 15.37 11.40 12.80
C ARG A 311 16.47 10.34 12.86
N ARG A 312 16.59 9.46 11.87
CA ARG A 312 17.64 8.43 11.77
C ARG A 312 18.47 8.65 10.50
N SER A 313 19.42 7.75 10.25
CA SER A 313 20.22 7.78 9.02
C SER A 313 19.51 7.11 7.85
N GLU A 314 20.14 7.16 6.69
CA GLU A 314 19.63 6.54 5.47
C GLU A 314 19.46 5.02 5.61
N ALA A 315 20.37 4.37 6.32
CA ALA A 315 20.33 2.91 6.52
C ALA A 315 19.09 2.45 7.32
N GLU A 316 18.48 3.32 8.10
CA GLU A 316 17.25 3.04 8.86
C GLU A 316 15.97 3.53 8.17
N LEU A 317 16.04 4.05 6.94
CA LEU A 317 14.83 4.44 6.18
C LEU A 317 13.94 3.20 5.93
N PRO A 318 12.68 3.21 6.37
CA PRO A 318 11.78 2.07 6.14
C PRO A 318 11.13 2.09 4.74
N ALA A 319 11.35 3.14 3.96
CA ALA A 319 10.86 3.22 2.58
C ALA A 319 11.60 2.22 1.67
N ARG A 320 10.96 1.81 0.58
CA ARG A 320 11.58 1.00 -0.46
C ARG A 320 12.81 1.72 -1.02
N ALA A 321 13.89 0.96 -1.24
CA ALA A 321 15.14 1.50 -1.76
C ALA A 321 14.95 2.19 -3.13
N GLU A 322 14.10 1.62 -4.01
CA GLU A 322 13.73 2.21 -5.31
C GLU A 322 13.08 3.59 -5.15
N GLU A 323 12.16 3.76 -4.17
CA GLU A 323 11.47 5.03 -3.93
C GLU A 323 12.40 6.11 -3.35
N VAL A 324 13.31 5.72 -2.46
CA VAL A 324 14.35 6.62 -1.94
C VAL A 324 15.28 7.07 -3.07
N HIS A 325 15.69 6.14 -3.93
CA HIS A 325 16.54 6.43 -5.08
C HIS A 325 15.86 7.41 -6.03
N HIS A 326 14.60 7.15 -6.41
CA HIS A 326 13.82 8.04 -7.26
C HIS A 326 13.66 9.43 -6.65
N ALA A 327 13.38 9.53 -5.35
CA ALA A 327 13.24 10.81 -4.66
C ALA A 327 14.54 11.65 -4.73
N LYS A 328 15.70 11.04 -4.56
CA LYS A 328 16.99 11.68 -4.67
C LYS A 328 17.31 12.14 -6.09
N GLU A 329 17.07 11.31 -7.08
CA GLU A 329 17.28 11.64 -8.50
C GLU A 329 16.38 12.79 -8.96
N GLU A 330 15.17 12.89 -8.41
CA GLU A 330 14.19 13.96 -8.65
C GLU A 330 14.58 15.28 -7.97
N GLY A 331 15.58 15.28 -7.07
CA GLY A 331 16.13 16.49 -6.45
C GLY A 331 15.57 16.78 -5.04
N ILE A 332 14.90 15.83 -4.39
CA ILE A 332 14.45 15.99 -3.00
C ILE A 332 15.65 15.99 -2.06
N ILE A 333 15.67 16.96 -1.13
CA ILE A 333 16.71 17.15 -0.12
C ILE A 333 16.39 16.26 1.09
N PHE A 334 17.38 15.52 1.59
CA PHE A 334 17.23 14.65 2.77
C PHE A 334 17.96 15.23 3.96
N ASP A 335 17.24 15.79 4.92
CA ASP A 335 17.72 16.21 6.24
C ASP A 335 17.65 15.03 7.20
N LEU A 336 18.65 14.15 7.11
CA LEU A 336 18.77 12.97 7.94
C LEU A 336 19.33 13.32 9.32
N LEU A 337 19.16 12.46 10.31
CA LEU A 337 19.56 12.69 11.70
C LEU A 337 19.03 14.04 12.22
N THR A 338 17.77 14.33 11.89
CA THR A 338 17.13 15.61 12.18
C THR A 338 15.69 15.36 12.62
N ASN A 339 15.28 15.99 13.72
CA ASN A 339 13.95 15.82 14.29
C ASN A 339 13.27 17.16 14.58
N PRO A 340 12.02 17.37 14.19
CA PRO A 340 11.29 18.61 14.51
C PRO A 340 11.07 18.78 16.01
N LYS A 341 11.16 20.04 16.48
CA LYS A 341 10.88 20.45 17.86
C LYS A 341 9.71 21.42 17.95
N LYS A 342 9.56 22.27 16.93
CA LYS A 342 8.55 23.34 16.90
C LYS A 342 8.32 23.80 15.46
N ILE A 343 7.10 24.17 15.13
CA ILE A 343 6.76 24.90 13.91
C ILE A 343 6.55 26.36 14.30
N ASN A 344 7.30 27.26 13.69
CA ASN A 344 7.24 28.69 13.93
C ASN A 344 6.19 29.32 13.01
N VAL A 345 5.34 30.17 13.57
CA VAL A 345 4.24 30.81 12.84
C VAL A 345 4.27 32.32 13.04
N ASP A 346 3.74 33.04 12.06
CA ASP A 346 3.50 34.48 12.16
C ASP A 346 2.22 34.79 13.00
N GLU A 347 1.87 36.06 13.12
CA GLU A 347 0.67 36.53 13.83
C GLU A 347 -0.65 36.06 13.20
N ASN A 348 -0.65 35.62 11.94
CA ASN A 348 -1.79 35.11 11.20
C ASN A 348 -1.88 33.57 11.25
N GLY A 349 -0.93 32.89 11.88
CA GLY A 349 -0.85 31.44 11.99
C GLY A 349 -0.25 30.75 10.77
N ASN A 350 0.41 31.50 9.85
CA ASN A 350 1.10 30.93 8.72
C ASN A 350 2.52 30.50 9.11
N ILE A 351 3.01 29.41 8.54
CA ILE A 351 4.34 28.88 8.83
C ILE A 351 5.41 29.80 8.28
N THR A 352 6.43 30.08 9.11
CA THR A 352 7.62 30.86 8.73
C THR A 352 8.89 30.01 8.71
N SER A 353 8.99 29.02 9.59
CA SER A 353 10.11 28.09 9.65
C SER A 353 9.74 26.87 10.52
N MET A 354 10.59 25.86 10.52
CA MET A 354 10.52 24.73 11.43
C MET A 354 11.83 24.61 12.21
N THR A 355 11.76 24.73 13.54
CA THR A 355 12.90 24.47 14.42
C THR A 355 13.10 22.96 14.56
N VAL A 356 14.30 22.52 14.24
CA VAL A 356 14.71 21.11 14.32
C VAL A 356 15.94 20.94 15.21
N ILE A 357 16.18 19.72 15.67
CA ILE A 357 17.36 19.35 16.46
C ILE A 357 18.12 18.23 15.75
N LYS A 358 19.47 18.26 15.84
CA LYS A 358 20.30 17.19 15.31
C LYS A 358 20.21 15.96 16.20
N MET A 359 20.29 14.79 15.57
CA MET A 359 20.22 13.48 16.24
C MET A 359 21.52 12.73 16.06
N GLU A 360 21.81 11.85 17.01
CA GLU A 360 22.80 10.79 16.87
C GLU A 360 22.13 9.41 17.02
N LEU A 361 22.82 8.38 16.57
CA LEU A 361 22.31 7.01 16.65
C LEU A 361 22.92 6.28 17.85
N GLY A 362 22.07 5.91 18.81
CA GLY A 362 22.41 5.06 19.95
C GLY A 362 22.31 3.57 19.63
N GLU A 363 22.06 2.76 20.65
CA GLU A 363 21.91 1.31 20.54
C GLU A 363 20.67 0.91 19.70
N PRO A 364 20.70 -0.28 19.06
CA PRO A 364 19.56 -0.81 18.33
C PRO A 364 18.33 -1.03 19.22
N ASP A 365 17.16 -0.70 18.70
CA ASP A 365 15.87 -1.03 19.31
C ASP A 365 15.47 -2.50 19.07
N ALA A 366 14.32 -2.94 19.59
CA ALA A 366 13.81 -4.31 19.43
C ALA A 366 13.58 -4.71 17.96
N SER A 367 13.49 -3.75 17.02
CA SER A 367 13.40 -3.99 15.58
C SER A 367 14.78 -4.07 14.90
N GLY A 368 15.86 -3.95 15.65
CA GLY A 368 17.24 -3.91 15.13
C GLY A 368 17.65 -2.54 14.56
N ARG A 369 16.78 -1.52 14.58
CA ARG A 369 17.10 -0.17 14.13
C ARG A 369 17.69 0.65 15.28
N ARG A 370 18.75 1.41 14.98
CA ARG A 370 19.42 2.24 15.97
C ARG A 370 18.52 3.35 16.49
N ARG A 371 18.49 3.51 17.82
CA ARG A 371 17.63 4.50 18.49
C ARG A 371 18.13 5.92 18.22
N PRO A 372 17.27 6.87 17.77
CA PRO A 372 17.66 8.26 17.63
C PRO A 372 17.74 8.94 19.01
N VAL A 373 18.81 9.70 19.25
CA VAL A 373 19.07 10.46 20.47
C VAL A 373 19.32 11.91 20.10
N GLU A 374 18.70 12.86 20.80
CA GLU A 374 18.88 14.29 20.57
C GLU A 374 20.28 14.75 21.02
N ILE A 375 20.92 15.62 20.22
CA ILE A 375 22.16 16.31 20.57
C ILE A 375 21.76 17.65 21.18
N PRO A 376 21.86 17.84 22.51
CA PRO A 376 21.42 19.07 23.17
C PRO A 376 22.17 20.31 22.65
N GLY A 377 21.45 21.42 22.43
CA GLY A 377 22.02 22.69 21.95
C GLY A 377 22.37 22.72 20.46
N SER A 378 21.84 21.75 19.69
CA SER A 378 22.08 21.68 18.25
C SER A 378 20.86 22.14 17.41
N GLU A 379 19.93 22.83 18.05
CA GLU A 379 18.72 23.35 17.40
C GLU A 379 19.07 24.36 16.31
N TYR A 380 18.33 24.31 15.20
CA TYR A 380 18.40 25.28 14.11
C TYR A 380 17.06 25.33 13.36
N ASP A 381 16.87 26.38 12.58
CA ASP A 381 15.64 26.56 11.80
C ASP A 381 15.85 26.13 10.35
N ILE A 382 14.86 25.42 9.80
CA ILE A 382 14.71 25.16 8.36
C ILE A 382 13.61 26.10 7.86
N ASP A 383 13.93 26.87 6.81
CA ASP A 383 13.00 27.78 6.16
C ASP A 383 11.97 26.98 5.33
N VAL A 384 10.73 26.93 5.80
CA VAL A 384 9.62 26.19 5.18
C VAL A 384 8.31 26.96 5.36
N ASP A 385 7.40 26.80 4.41
CA ASP A 385 6.05 27.39 4.44
C ASP A 385 4.94 26.34 4.55
N THR A 386 5.29 25.07 4.43
CA THR A 386 4.37 23.94 4.51
C THR A 386 5.04 22.75 5.20
N VAL A 387 4.31 22.06 6.08
CA VAL A 387 4.81 20.87 6.76
C VAL A 387 3.83 19.71 6.57
N ILE A 388 4.33 18.56 6.13
CA ILE A 388 3.54 17.34 5.93
C ILE A 388 4.02 16.27 6.93
N MET A 389 3.14 15.91 7.88
CA MET A 389 3.41 14.89 8.88
C MET A 389 3.15 13.49 8.32
N SER A 390 4.21 12.69 8.19
CA SER A 390 4.19 11.32 7.66
C SER A 390 4.70 10.30 8.67
N LEU A 391 4.07 10.27 9.86
CA LEU A 391 4.52 9.52 11.04
C LEU A 391 3.84 8.17 11.22
N GLY A 392 2.95 7.81 10.31
CA GLY A 392 2.12 6.61 10.38
C GLY A 392 0.67 6.91 10.73
N THR A 393 -0.12 5.84 10.79
CA THR A 393 -1.57 5.91 10.98
C THR A 393 -2.05 4.84 11.95
N SER A 394 -3.25 5.02 12.48
CA SER A 394 -3.97 4.04 13.31
C SER A 394 -5.36 3.76 12.74
N PRO A 395 -6.00 2.62 13.09
CA PRO A 395 -7.38 2.35 12.70
C PRO A 395 -8.35 3.39 13.24
N ASN A 396 -9.39 3.71 12.44
CA ASN A 396 -10.48 4.55 12.90
C ASN A 396 -11.31 3.78 13.94
N PRO A 397 -11.59 4.33 15.14
CA PRO A 397 -12.32 3.63 16.20
C PRO A 397 -13.83 3.48 15.92
N LEU A 398 -14.36 4.02 14.82
CA LEU A 398 -15.80 4.02 14.54
C LEU A 398 -16.40 2.61 14.59
N ILE A 399 -15.83 1.65 13.85
CA ILE A 399 -16.35 0.29 13.80
C ILE A 399 -16.27 -0.38 15.17
N SER A 400 -15.14 -0.30 15.86
CA SER A 400 -14.97 -0.91 17.17
C SER A 400 -15.87 -0.29 18.26
N SER A 401 -16.14 1.02 18.17
CA SER A 401 -17.01 1.72 19.13
C SER A 401 -18.52 1.48 18.91
N THR A 402 -18.90 1.06 17.70
CA THR A 402 -20.30 0.79 17.32
C THR A 402 -20.64 -0.70 17.21
N THR A 403 -19.68 -1.58 17.44
CA THR A 403 -19.85 -3.04 17.35
C THR A 403 -19.62 -3.68 18.71
N LYS A 404 -20.70 -4.07 19.38
CA LYS A 404 -20.64 -4.70 20.71
C LYS A 404 -19.96 -6.07 20.63
N GLY A 405 -19.03 -6.33 21.56
CA GLY A 405 -18.32 -7.61 21.66
C GLY A 405 -17.07 -7.70 20.76
N LEU A 406 -16.74 -6.65 20.00
CA LEU A 406 -15.51 -6.59 19.21
C LEU A 406 -14.37 -6.02 20.06
N GLU A 407 -13.34 -6.83 20.32
CA GLU A 407 -12.18 -6.43 21.14
C GLU A 407 -11.14 -5.69 20.31
N ILE A 408 -10.50 -4.71 20.96
CA ILE A 408 -9.36 -3.96 20.42
C ILE A 408 -8.17 -4.01 21.38
N ASN A 409 -6.96 -3.94 20.82
CA ASN A 409 -5.73 -3.88 21.61
C ASN A 409 -5.36 -2.42 22.00
N ARG A 410 -4.24 -2.25 22.74
CA ARG A 410 -3.74 -0.94 23.19
C ARG A 410 -3.41 0.03 22.03
N ARG A 411 -3.19 -0.48 20.82
CA ARG A 411 -2.94 0.32 19.60
C ARG A 411 -4.22 0.66 18.85
N LYS A 412 -5.39 0.37 19.44
CA LYS A 412 -6.72 0.54 18.84
C LYS A 412 -6.95 -0.34 17.58
N CYS A 413 -6.12 -1.37 17.37
CA CYS A 413 -6.32 -2.36 16.34
C CYS A 413 -7.29 -3.43 16.80
N ILE A 414 -8.11 -3.97 15.89
CA ILE A 414 -9.03 -5.07 16.17
C ILE A 414 -8.20 -6.31 16.52
N VAL A 415 -8.61 -7.03 17.56
CA VAL A 415 -8.00 -8.31 17.93
C VAL A 415 -8.59 -9.41 17.02
N ALA A 416 -7.73 -10.06 16.26
CA ALA A 416 -8.10 -11.15 15.37
C ALA A 416 -6.98 -12.20 15.32
N GLU A 417 -7.34 -13.46 15.05
CA GLU A 417 -6.39 -14.54 14.84
C GLU A 417 -5.68 -14.38 13.49
N GLU A 418 -4.37 -14.55 13.46
CA GLU A 418 -3.57 -14.34 12.25
C GLU A 418 -3.89 -15.38 11.15
N GLU A 419 -4.18 -16.63 11.55
CA GLU A 419 -4.36 -17.75 10.61
C GLU A 419 -5.67 -17.72 9.83
N ASN A 420 -6.73 -17.14 10.40
CA ASN A 420 -8.09 -17.19 9.86
C ASN A 420 -8.88 -15.88 9.98
N GLY A 421 -8.30 -14.84 10.58
CA GLY A 421 -8.93 -13.54 10.76
C GLY A 421 -10.07 -13.49 11.77
N GLN A 422 -10.33 -14.56 12.54
CA GLN A 422 -11.45 -14.64 13.48
C GLN A 422 -11.28 -13.62 14.61
N THR A 423 -12.34 -12.84 14.88
CA THR A 423 -12.39 -11.85 15.98
C THR A 423 -13.05 -12.42 17.22
N SER A 424 -13.13 -11.63 18.29
CA SER A 424 -13.89 -11.95 19.51
C SER A 424 -15.42 -12.02 19.31
N LYS A 425 -15.95 -11.54 18.17
CA LYS A 425 -17.37 -11.57 17.83
C LYS A 425 -17.65 -12.68 16.83
N GLU A 426 -18.60 -13.58 17.16
CA GLU A 426 -18.98 -14.69 16.31
C GLU A 426 -19.46 -14.24 14.92
N GLY A 427 -19.00 -14.92 13.85
CA GLY A 427 -19.31 -14.58 12.46
C GLY A 427 -18.63 -13.32 11.94
N VAL A 428 -17.79 -12.66 12.75
CA VAL A 428 -17.06 -11.45 12.38
C VAL A 428 -15.56 -11.73 12.30
N PHE A 429 -14.97 -11.42 11.17
CA PHE A 429 -13.57 -11.60 10.83
C PHE A 429 -12.92 -10.25 10.52
N ALA A 430 -11.61 -10.14 10.66
CA ALA A 430 -10.90 -8.92 10.36
C ALA A 430 -9.49 -9.20 9.83
N GLY A 431 -8.95 -8.25 9.03
CA GLY A 431 -7.60 -8.37 8.51
C GLY A 431 -7.05 -7.07 7.94
N GLY A 432 -5.76 -7.11 7.58
CA GLY A 432 -5.02 -5.95 7.08
C GLY A 432 -4.74 -4.92 8.17
N ASP A 433 -4.58 -3.66 7.77
CA ASP A 433 -4.14 -2.59 8.68
C ASP A 433 -5.12 -2.31 9.83
N ALA A 434 -6.37 -2.74 9.73
CA ALA A 434 -7.34 -2.67 10.84
C ALA A 434 -6.91 -3.55 12.04
N VAL A 435 -6.12 -4.60 11.81
CA VAL A 435 -5.63 -5.57 12.81
C VAL A 435 -4.16 -5.33 13.16
N THR A 436 -3.31 -5.11 12.16
CA THR A 436 -1.85 -5.00 12.36
C THR A 436 -1.33 -3.59 12.57
N GLY A 437 -2.14 -2.57 12.24
CA GLY A 437 -1.67 -1.21 11.96
C GLY A 437 -1.14 -1.12 10.53
N ALA A 438 -0.77 0.09 10.09
CA ALA A 438 -0.31 0.33 8.72
C ALA A 438 0.88 -0.55 8.33
N ALA A 439 0.73 -1.29 7.23
CA ALA A 439 1.74 -2.22 6.70
C ALA A 439 1.86 -2.09 5.16
N THR A 440 1.90 -3.18 4.44
CA THR A 440 2.03 -3.18 2.98
C THR A 440 0.78 -3.76 2.31
N VAL A 441 0.56 -3.39 1.04
CA VAL A 441 -0.55 -3.91 0.21
C VAL A 441 -0.59 -5.44 0.25
N ILE A 442 0.54 -6.09 0.01
CA ILE A 442 0.60 -7.57 -0.07
C ILE A 442 0.36 -8.26 1.29
N LEU A 443 0.77 -7.65 2.42
CA LEU A 443 0.45 -8.18 3.75
C LEU A 443 -1.03 -8.05 4.05
N ALA A 444 -1.66 -6.92 3.67
CA ALA A 444 -3.10 -6.76 3.79
C ALA A 444 -3.87 -7.76 2.91
N MET A 445 -3.37 -8.06 1.70
CA MET A 445 -3.92 -9.13 0.85
C MET A 445 -3.80 -10.51 1.50
N GLY A 446 -2.65 -10.83 2.11
CA GLY A 446 -2.45 -12.07 2.86
C GLY A 446 -3.46 -12.25 3.99
N ALA A 447 -3.71 -11.18 4.75
CA ALA A 447 -4.74 -11.16 5.79
C ALA A 447 -6.18 -11.31 5.21
N GLY A 448 -6.46 -10.72 4.04
CA GLY A 448 -7.72 -10.93 3.33
C GLY A 448 -7.94 -12.38 2.92
N LYS A 449 -6.88 -13.07 2.44
CA LYS A 449 -6.93 -14.52 2.14
C LYS A 449 -7.20 -15.36 3.39
N ALA A 450 -6.51 -15.04 4.49
CA ALA A 450 -6.73 -15.73 5.78
C ALA A 450 -8.18 -15.55 6.25
N GLY A 451 -8.72 -14.34 6.17
CA GLY A 451 -10.12 -14.05 6.49
C GLY A 451 -11.12 -14.80 5.59
N ALA A 452 -10.86 -14.85 4.27
CA ALA A 452 -11.71 -15.62 3.36
C ALA A 452 -11.73 -17.12 3.71
N LYS A 453 -10.55 -17.68 4.03
CA LYS A 453 -10.44 -19.08 4.50
C LYS A 453 -11.21 -19.29 5.81
N GLY A 454 -11.05 -18.40 6.79
CA GLY A 454 -11.76 -18.49 8.07
C GLY A 454 -13.26 -18.41 7.92
N ILE A 455 -13.77 -17.53 7.05
CA ILE A 455 -15.20 -17.42 6.73
C ILE A 455 -15.71 -18.71 6.05
N ASP A 456 -14.97 -19.25 5.08
CA ASP A 456 -15.32 -20.50 4.39
C ASP A 456 -15.42 -21.69 5.37
N GLU A 457 -14.44 -21.82 6.27
CA GLU A 457 -14.43 -22.84 7.33
C GLU A 457 -15.61 -22.65 8.31
N TYR A 458 -15.90 -21.41 8.72
CA TYR A 458 -17.00 -21.09 9.62
C TYR A 458 -18.36 -21.45 9.03
N LEU A 459 -18.63 -21.03 7.78
CA LEU A 459 -19.92 -21.24 7.13
C LEU A 459 -20.16 -22.71 6.71
N LYS A 460 -19.11 -23.46 6.40
CA LYS A 460 -19.22 -24.91 6.14
C LYS A 460 -19.54 -25.75 7.38
N ASN A 461 -19.25 -25.23 8.57
CA ASN A 461 -19.49 -25.91 9.85
C ASN A 461 -20.76 -25.41 10.54
N LYS A 462 -21.46 -24.43 9.99
CA LYS A 462 -22.73 -23.90 10.49
C LYS A 462 -23.91 -24.66 9.93
#